data_4d1e03e86e7a5520e3a06b17f34b385a
#
_entry.id   4d1e03e86e7a5520e3a06b17f34b385a
#
_cell.length_a   1.000
_cell.length_b   1.000
_cell.length_c   1.000
_cell.angle_alpha   90.00
_cell.angle_beta   90.00
_cell.angle_gamma   90.00
#
_symmetry.space_group_name_H-M   'P 1'
#
loop_
_entity.id
_entity.type
_entity.pdbx_description
1 polymer ?
#
loop_
_entity_poly.entity_id
_entity_poly.type
_entity_poly.pdbx_seq_one_letter_code
_entity_poly.pdbx_strand_id
1 'polypeptide(L)'
;KPGQKKDFPISRSRFEDFTKCPKCFYLDRVKGLAYPSTPGWTLNARTDDLLKKEFDECREQEMPHRIMGTYGLKDVVPFKHEDMDRWRNSIHHGLEARFRDSNIILHGGVDDIWWNVKTEQVIVVDYKSQASKNPVRPETYLYATHKRWYAEQLDFYAYLLQEMGLDVAQTGYFYVVNED
;
A
#
# COMPACT_ATOMS: atom_id res chain seq x y z
N LYS A 1 13.29 -17.40 16.31
CA LYS A 1 14.38 -17.52 17.32
C LYS A 1 15.69 -17.06 16.68
N PRO A 2 16.63 -16.46 17.43
CA PRO A 2 17.95 -16.13 16.89
C PRO A 2 18.60 -17.38 16.24
N GLY A 3 19.20 -17.21 15.04
CA GLY A 3 19.81 -18.31 14.30
C GLY A 3 18.83 -19.22 13.53
N GLN A 4 17.55 -18.90 13.49
CA GLN A 4 16.58 -19.64 12.68
C GLN A 4 16.90 -19.44 11.19
N LYS A 5 17.00 -20.58 10.46
CA LYS A 5 17.22 -20.57 9.00
C LYS A 5 15.93 -20.54 8.18
N LYS A 6 14.79 -20.92 8.80
CA LYS A 6 13.48 -20.90 8.15
C LYS A 6 13.06 -19.44 7.87
N ASP A 7 12.48 -19.21 6.71
CA ASP A 7 11.92 -17.91 6.33
C ASP A 7 10.95 -17.38 7.38
N PHE A 8 11.05 -16.09 7.63
CA PHE A 8 10.26 -15.38 8.62
C PHE A 8 9.47 -14.26 7.92
N PRO A 9 8.19 -14.50 7.59
CA PRO A 9 7.37 -13.53 6.91
C PRO A 9 6.99 -12.39 7.86
N ILE A 10 7.12 -11.15 7.35
CA ILE A 10 6.72 -9.91 8.02
C ILE A 10 5.83 -9.12 7.05
N SER A 11 4.55 -9.03 7.37
CA SER A 11 3.63 -8.21 6.60
C SER A 11 3.85 -6.70 6.84
N ARG A 12 3.36 -5.86 5.93
CA ARG A 12 3.40 -4.39 6.08
C ARG A 12 2.89 -3.94 7.45
N SER A 13 1.76 -4.47 7.91
CA SER A 13 1.20 -4.12 9.22
C SER A 13 2.11 -4.56 10.38
N ARG A 14 2.77 -5.71 10.27
CA ARG A 14 3.73 -6.17 11.29
C ARG A 14 5.03 -5.38 11.27
N PHE A 15 5.44 -4.90 10.11
CA PHE A 15 6.56 -3.96 10.01
C PHE A 15 6.22 -2.64 10.72
N GLU A 16 5.02 -2.12 10.52
CA GLU A 16 4.51 -0.94 11.23
C GLU A 16 4.44 -1.17 12.76
N ASP A 17 3.99 -2.35 13.22
CA ASP A 17 4.02 -2.71 14.64
C ASP A 17 5.43 -2.66 15.22
N PHE A 18 6.42 -3.13 14.46
CA PHE A 18 7.83 -3.06 14.86
C PHE A 18 8.33 -1.62 14.98
N THR A 19 8.04 -0.77 14.01
CA THR A 19 8.47 0.63 14.03
C THR A 19 7.79 1.44 15.14
N LYS A 20 6.52 1.15 15.43
CA LYS A 20 5.77 1.78 16.52
C LYS A 20 6.21 1.32 17.91
N CYS A 21 6.42 0.02 18.07
CA CYS A 21 6.73 -0.58 19.37
C CYS A 21 7.49 -1.91 19.21
N PRO A 22 8.83 -1.90 19.14
CA PRO A 22 9.62 -3.13 19.02
C PRO A 22 9.35 -4.16 20.12
N LYS A 23 9.03 -3.70 21.35
CA LYS A 23 8.64 -4.58 22.46
C LYS A 23 7.33 -5.31 22.18
N CYS A 24 6.31 -4.59 21.68
CA CYS A 24 5.02 -5.18 21.35
C CYS A 24 5.16 -6.20 20.20
N PHE A 25 5.93 -5.85 19.18
CA PHE A 25 6.26 -6.76 18.08
C PHE A 25 6.96 -8.03 18.59
N TYR A 26 7.94 -7.90 19.48
CA TYR A 26 8.62 -9.05 20.07
C TYR A 26 7.67 -9.95 20.88
N LEU A 27 6.80 -9.35 21.69
CA LEU A 27 5.81 -10.12 22.48
C LEU A 27 4.86 -10.90 21.57
N ASP A 28 4.35 -10.27 20.52
CA ASP A 28 3.47 -10.92 19.55
C ASP A 28 4.22 -11.99 18.73
N ARG A 29 5.27 -11.60 18.01
CA ARG A 29 5.89 -12.47 16.98
C ARG A 29 6.84 -13.52 17.52
N VAL A 30 7.45 -13.28 18.68
CA VAL A 30 8.43 -14.20 19.28
C VAL A 30 7.85 -14.95 20.49
N LYS A 31 7.00 -14.29 21.28
CA LYS A 31 6.40 -14.88 22.49
C LYS A 31 4.98 -15.40 22.29
N GLY A 32 4.31 -15.06 21.16
CA GLY A 32 2.94 -15.49 20.88
C GLY A 32 1.87 -14.74 21.70
N LEU A 33 2.23 -13.60 22.29
CA LEU A 33 1.32 -12.76 23.08
C LEU A 33 0.75 -11.63 22.22
N ALA A 34 -0.20 -11.97 21.34
CA ALA A 34 -0.83 -11.02 20.44
C ALA A 34 -1.92 -10.21 21.13
N TYR A 35 -2.12 -8.96 20.65
CA TYR A 35 -3.30 -8.20 21.00
C TYR A 35 -4.57 -8.86 20.46
N PRO A 36 -5.73 -8.70 21.15
CA PRO A 36 -7.03 -9.07 20.59
C PRO A 36 -7.26 -8.36 19.25
N SER A 37 -7.80 -9.07 18.28
CA SER A 37 -8.17 -8.47 16.99
C SER A 37 -9.34 -7.49 17.17
N THR A 38 -9.27 -6.34 16.50
CA THR A 38 -10.40 -5.42 16.40
C THR A 38 -11.26 -5.80 15.19
N PRO A 39 -12.60 -5.54 15.25
CA PRO A 39 -13.46 -5.71 14.08
C PRO A 39 -12.94 -4.89 12.88
N GLY A 40 -13.06 -5.44 11.68
CA GLY A 40 -12.68 -4.75 10.44
C GLY A 40 -13.64 -3.57 10.14
N TRP A 41 -13.12 -2.58 9.41
CA TRP A 41 -13.89 -1.42 8.95
C TRP A 41 -14.59 -1.76 7.62
N THR A 42 -15.86 -2.11 7.67
CA THR A 42 -16.63 -2.56 6.48
C THR A 42 -16.84 -1.47 5.43
N LEU A 43 -16.99 -0.20 5.85
CA LEU A 43 -17.17 0.92 4.93
C LEU A 43 -15.93 1.13 4.07
N ASN A 44 -14.76 1.17 4.69
CA ASN A 44 -13.48 1.33 3.99
C ASN A 44 -13.26 0.23 2.94
N ALA A 45 -13.58 -1.03 3.28
CA ALA A 45 -13.45 -2.15 2.35
C ALA A 45 -14.37 -1.98 1.11
N ARG A 46 -15.59 -1.46 1.30
CA ARG A 46 -16.53 -1.25 0.20
C ARG A 46 -16.07 -0.12 -0.73
N THR A 47 -15.55 0.98 -0.18
CA THR A 47 -14.99 2.08 -0.97
C THR A 47 -13.79 1.62 -1.77
N ASP A 48 -12.90 0.83 -1.15
CA ASP A 48 -11.74 0.24 -1.81
C ASP A 48 -12.15 -0.66 -3.00
N ASP A 49 -13.14 -1.53 -2.81
CA ASP A 49 -13.67 -2.39 -3.89
C ASP A 49 -14.27 -1.60 -5.05
N LEU A 50 -14.96 -0.49 -4.77
CA LEU A 50 -15.54 0.37 -5.81
C LEU A 50 -14.45 1.09 -6.60
N LEU A 51 -13.45 1.64 -5.91
CA LEU A 51 -12.31 2.30 -6.55
C LEU A 51 -11.54 1.33 -7.43
N LYS A 52 -11.24 0.12 -6.95
CA LYS A 52 -10.56 -0.90 -7.75
C LYS A 52 -11.30 -1.18 -9.05
N LYS A 53 -12.62 -1.33 -9.02
CA LYS A 53 -13.43 -1.54 -10.23
C LYS A 53 -13.33 -0.36 -11.21
N GLU A 54 -13.47 0.86 -10.70
CA GLU A 54 -13.41 2.08 -11.53
C GLU A 54 -12.03 2.23 -12.21
N PHE A 55 -10.95 1.97 -11.46
CA PHE A 55 -9.61 2.00 -12.02
C PHE A 55 -9.30 0.83 -12.96
N ASP A 56 -9.89 -0.35 -12.72
CA ASP A 56 -9.69 -1.52 -13.58
C ASP A 56 -10.34 -1.35 -14.96
N GLU A 57 -11.48 -0.65 -15.06
CA GLU A 57 -12.07 -0.27 -16.35
C GLU A 57 -11.11 0.60 -17.17
N CYS A 58 -10.44 1.56 -16.53
CA CYS A 58 -9.43 2.40 -17.19
C CYS A 58 -8.16 1.60 -17.54
N ARG A 59 -7.74 0.69 -16.66
CA ARG A 59 -6.58 -0.19 -16.83
C ARG A 59 -6.71 -1.08 -18.06
N GLU A 60 -7.88 -1.72 -18.22
CA GLU A 60 -8.14 -2.58 -19.38
C GLU A 60 -8.06 -1.82 -20.70
N GLN A 61 -8.49 -0.57 -20.69
CA GLN A 61 -8.46 0.31 -21.86
C GLN A 61 -7.13 1.07 -22.02
N GLU A 62 -6.21 0.94 -21.05
CA GLU A 62 -4.93 1.67 -20.99
C GLU A 62 -5.14 3.19 -21.08
N MET A 63 -6.21 3.68 -20.45
CA MET A 63 -6.61 5.08 -20.47
C MET A 63 -6.44 5.73 -19.08
N PRO A 64 -6.16 7.04 -19.03
CA PRO A 64 -6.10 7.75 -17.76
C PRO A 64 -7.48 7.79 -17.09
N HIS A 65 -7.52 7.55 -15.80
CA HIS A 65 -8.73 7.80 -15.02
C HIS A 65 -9.02 9.30 -14.93
N ARG A 66 -10.30 9.71 -14.86
CA ARG A 66 -10.73 11.12 -14.83
C ARG A 66 -10.02 11.96 -13.76
N ILE A 67 -9.71 11.35 -12.61
CA ILE A 67 -9.03 12.04 -11.49
C ILE A 67 -7.62 12.50 -11.86
N MET A 68 -6.94 11.77 -12.74
CA MET A 68 -5.59 12.12 -13.19
C MET A 68 -5.60 13.45 -13.92
N GLY A 69 -6.59 13.66 -14.79
CA GLY A 69 -6.79 14.95 -15.47
C GLY A 69 -7.13 16.09 -14.49
N THR A 70 -7.98 15.82 -13.49
CA THR A 70 -8.38 16.79 -12.47
C THR A 70 -7.18 17.32 -11.67
N TYR A 71 -6.22 16.47 -11.36
CA TYR A 71 -5.01 16.83 -10.59
C TYR A 71 -3.76 17.05 -11.45
N GLY A 72 -3.91 17.16 -12.77
CA GLY A 72 -2.81 17.51 -13.69
C GLY A 72 -1.78 16.38 -13.90
N LEU A 73 -2.13 15.13 -13.63
CA LEU A 73 -1.28 13.96 -13.87
C LEU A 73 -1.39 13.53 -15.34
N LYS A 74 -0.76 14.28 -16.24
CA LYS A 74 -0.97 14.18 -17.69
C LYS A 74 -0.48 12.89 -18.33
N ASP A 75 0.58 12.29 -17.77
CA ASP A 75 1.27 11.15 -18.36
C ASP A 75 1.10 9.89 -17.49
N VAL A 76 0.00 9.83 -16.70
CA VAL A 76 -0.24 8.75 -15.75
C VAL A 76 -1.50 7.98 -16.14
N VAL A 77 -1.40 6.65 -16.12
CA VAL A 77 -2.51 5.71 -16.33
C VAL A 77 -2.47 4.60 -15.27
N PRO A 78 -3.55 3.88 -15.00
CA PRO A 78 -3.51 2.67 -14.18
C PRO A 78 -2.58 1.63 -14.80
N PHE A 79 -1.66 1.06 -14.02
CA PHE A 79 -0.66 0.11 -14.51
C PHE A 79 -1.29 -1.24 -14.86
N LYS A 80 -1.13 -1.68 -16.12
CA LYS A 80 -1.61 -2.98 -16.59
C LYS A 80 -0.53 -4.03 -16.42
N HIS A 81 -0.79 -5.04 -15.61
CA HIS A 81 0.11 -6.16 -15.36
C HIS A 81 -0.69 -7.43 -15.06
N GLU A 82 -0.21 -8.59 -15.52
CA GLU A 82 -0.88 -9.88 -15.32
C GLU A 82 -1.02 -10.28 -13.86
N ASP A 83 -0.09 -9.86 -13.00
CA ASP A 83 -0.10 -10.15 -11.56
C ASP A 83 -0.83 -9.09 -10.72
N MET A 84 -1.53 -8.11 -11.29
CA MET A 84 -2.14 -7.01 -10.53
C MET A 84 -3.09 -7.52 -9.44
N ASP A 85 -3.96 -8.45 -9.76
CA ASP A 85 -4.89 -9.05 -8.79
C ASP A 85 -4.18 -9.82 -7.68
N ARG A 86 -3.06 -10.49 -8.04
CA ARG A 86 -2.22 -11.17 -7.08
C ARG A 86 -1.54 -10.19 -6.13
N TRP A 87 -1.02 -9.07 -6.62
CA TRP A 87 -0.33 -8.05 -5.83
C TRP A 87 -1.25 -7.32 -4.86
N ARG A 88 -2.53 -7.18 -5.22
CA ARG A 88 -3.58 -6.59 -4.37
C ARG A 88 -4.08 -7.55 -3.28
N ASN A 89 -3.89 -8.84 -3.44
CA ASN A 89 -4.40 -9.85 -2.51
C ASN A 89 -3.47 -10.02 -1.30
N SER A 90 -3.62 -9.16 -0.30
CA SER A 90 -2.78 -9.15 0.91
C SER A 90 -2.92 -10.40 1.80
N ILE A 91 -4.00 -11.18 1.65
CA ILE A 91 -4.31 -12.33 2.52
C ILE A 91 -3.56 -13.58 2.03
N HIS A 92 -3.58 -13.84 0.73
CA HIS A 92 -3.06 -15.09 0.17
C HIS A 92 -1.78 -14.90 -0.64
N HIS A 93 -1.52 -13.70 -1.12
CA HIS A 93 -0.44 -13.36 -2.03
C HIS A 93 0.16 -11.99 -1.65
N GLY A 94 0.12 -11.04 -2.55
CA GLY A 94 0.67 -9.69 -2.40
C GLY A 94 2.02 -9.54 -3.08
N LEU A 95 2.61 -8.38 -2.91
CA LEU A 95 4.01 -8.13 -3.21
C LEU A 95 4.86 -8.87 -2.18
N GLU A 96 5.99 -9.42 -2.60
CA GLU A 96 6.89 -10.15 -1.71
C GLU A 96 8.34 -9.96 -2.13
N ALA A 97 9.21 -9.69 -1.15
CA ALA A 97 10.64 -9.64 -1.37
C ALA A 97 11.43 -10.13 -0.14
N ARG A 98 12.59 -10.74 -0.40
CA ARG A 98 13.54 -11.08 0.66
C ARG A 98 14.33 -9.84 1.09
N PHE A 99 14.36 -9.58 2.38
CA PHE A 99 15.15 -8.47 2.91
C PHE A 99 16.65 -8.82 2.92
N ARG A 100 17.39 -8.31 1.94
CA ARG A 100 18.83 -8.57 1.77
C ARG A 100 19.15 -10.06 1.86
N ASP A 101 20.31 -10.43 2.40
CA ASP A 101 20.75 -11.82 2.59
C ASP A 101 20.18 -12.46 3.86
N SER A 102 19.05 -11.98 4.37
CA SER A 102 18.43 -12.49 5.59
C SER A 102 17.37 -13.55 5.28
N ASN A 103 16.83 -14.18 6.32
CA ASN A 103 15.65 -15.05 6.22
C ASN A 103 14.32 -14.27 6.41
N ILE A 104 14.35 -12.95 6.36
CA ILE A 104 13.16 -12.13 6.47
C ILE A 104 12.53 -11.97 5.09
N ILE A 105 11.25 -12.32 5.00
CA ILE A 105 10.43 -12.10 3.81
C ILE A 105 9.44 -10.97 4.12
N LEU A 106 9.60 -9.84 3.46
CA LEU A 106 8.65 -8.74 3.54
C LEU A 106 7.53 -8.95 2.55
N HIS A 107 6.29 -8.73 2.95
CA HIS A 107 5.14 -8.89 2.07
C HIS A 107 3.99 -7.95 2.41
N GLY A 108 3.13 -7.66 1.41
CA GLY A 108 1.92 -6.87 1.60
C GLY A 108 1.12 -6.70 0.32
N GLY A 109 -0.18 -6.45 0.44
CA GLY A 109 -1.03 -6.10 -0.70
C GLY A 109 -1.05 -4.61 -0.91
N VAL A 110 -0.71 -4.16 -2.10
CA VAL A 110 -0.87 -2.78 -2.53
C VAL A 110 -2.33 -2.53 -2.94
N ASP A 111 -2.85 -1.32 -2.74
CA ASP A 111 -4.21 -1.01 -3.19
C ASP A 111 -4.25 -0.80 -4.70
N ASP A 112 -3.31 -0.02 -5.24
CA ASP A 112 -3.15 0.16 -6.67
C ASP A 112 -1.73 0.54 -7.08
N ILE A 113 -1.45 0.39 -8.37
CA ILE A 113 -0.22 0.84 -9.02
C ILE A 113 -0.62 1.61 -10.29
N TRP A 114 -0.04 2.82 -10.44
CA TRP A 114 -0.19 3.58 -11.66
C TRP A 114 1.13 3.57 -12.44
N TRP A 115 1.05 3.96 -13.70
CA TRP A 115 2.19 3.99 -14.64
C TRP A 115 2.38 5.39 -15.20
N ASN A 116 3.58 5.91 -15.10
CA ASN A 116 3.95 7.12 -15.80
C ASN A 116 4.53 6.73 -17.17
N VAL A 117 3.76 6.96 -18.23
CA VAL A 117 4.13 6.56 -19.60
C VAL A 117 5.35 7.32 -20.13
N LYS A 118 5.67 8.48 -19.57
CA LYS A 118 6.80 9.31 -20.00
C LYS A 118 8.11 8.91 -19.35
N THR A 119 8.08 8.59 -18.06
CA THR A 119 9.29 8.18 -17.31
C THR A 119 9.47 6.68 -17.26
N GLU A 120 8.48 5.92 -17.73
CA GLU A 120 8.45 4.45 -17.68
C GLU A 120 8.60 3.90 -16.25
N GLN A 121 7.98 4.58 -15.29
CA GLN A 121 8.04 4.24 -13.87
C GLN A 121 6.67 3.86 -13.31
N VAL A 122 6.66 2.87 -12.43
CA VAL A 122 5.47 2.55 -11.62
C VAL A 122 5.35 3.50 -10.44
N ILE A 123 4.13 3.81 -10.07
CA ILE A 123 3.78 4.72 -8.97
C ILE A 123 2.93 3.97 -7.97
N VAL A 124 3.35 3.91 -6.72
CA VAL A 124 2.55 3.31 -5.65
C VAL A 124 1.36 4.21 -5.31
N VAL A 125 0.19 3.61 -5.23
CA VAL A 125 -1.04 4.31 -4.86
C VAL A 125 -1.75 3.56 -3.74
N ASP A 126 -2.22 4.31 -2.76
CA ASP A 126 -2.92 3.76 -1.61
C ASP A 126 -4.25 4.51 -1.43
N TYR A 127 -5.33 3.76 -1.32
CA TYR A 127 -6.68 4.28 -1.16
C TYR A 127 -6.99 4.56 0.30
N LYS A 128 -7.49 5.74 0.59
CA LYS A 128 -7.92 6.13 1.92
C LYS A 128 -9.34 6.65 1.90
N SER A 129 -10.19 6.13 2.78
CA SER A 129 -11.51 6.71 3.02
C SER A 129 -11.57 7.34 4.40
N GLN A 130 -12.33 8.39 4.53
CA GLN A 130 -12.64 9.04 5.79
C GLN A 130 -14.05 9.63 5.73
N ALA A 131 -14.70 9.71 6.88
CA ALA A 131 -15.93 10.48 7.05
C ALA A 131 -15.59 11.74 7.87
N SER A 132 -15.57 12.89 7.22
CA SER A 132 -15.23 14.17 7.87
C SER A 132 -16.05 15.30 7.28
N LYS A 133 -16.65 16.12 8.16
CA LYS A 133 -17.34 17.37 7.77
C LYS A 133 -16.38 18.42 7.19
N ASN A 134 -15.09 18.26 7.44
CA ASN A 134 -14.07 19.15 6.88
C ASN A 134 -13.54 18.60 5.55
N PRO A 135 -13.37 19.45 4.54
CA PRO A 135 -12.82 19.02 3.27
C PRO A 135 -11.37 18.51 3.44
N VAL A 136 -11.01 17.52 2.63
CA VAL A 136 -9.63 17.05 2.54
C VAL A 136 -8.78 18.16 1.93
N ARG A 137 -7.69 18.51 2.61
CA ARG A 137 -6.70 19.47 2.11
C ARG A 137 -5.38 18.73 1.86
N PRO A 138 -5.00 18.53 0.59
CA PRO A 138 -3.79 17.77 0.24
C PRO A 138 -2.54 18.27 0.96
N GLU A 139 -2.39 19.60 1.10
CA GLU A 139 -1.21 20.26 1.68
C GLU A 139 -1.00 19.92 3.16
N THR A 140 -2.05 19.54 3.86
CA THR A 140 -2.02 19.27 5.30
C THR A 140 -2.45 17.85 5.67
N TYR A 141 -2.84 17.04 4.70
CA TYR A 141 -3.44 15.73 4.95
C TYR A 141 -2.54 14.82 5.81
N LEU A 142 -1.24 14.83 5.56
CA LEU A 142 -0.27 13.98 6.25
C LEU A 142 0.26 14.58 7.57
N TYR A 143 -0.10 15.81 7.93
CA TYR A 143 0.41 16.47 9.14
C TYR A 143 -0.23 15.93 10.43
N ALA A 144 -1.39 15.29 10.34
CA ALA A 144 -2.00 14.68 11.50
C ALA A 144 -1.12 13.54 12.05
N THR A 145 -0.87 13.57 13.36
CA THR A 145 0.05 12.62 14.03
C THR A 145 -0.27 11.14 13.72
N HIS A 146 -1.55 10.79 13.61
CA HIS A 146 -1.98 9.42 13.30
C HIS A 146 -1.75 9.02 11.85
N LYS A 147 -1.46 9.97 10.95
CA LYS A 147 -1.22 9.72 9.51
C LYS A 147 0.27 9.63 9.14
N ARG A 148 1.17 9.88 10.10
CA ARG A 148 2.62 9.80 9.83
C ARG A 148 3.07 8.46 9.24
N TRP A 149 2.36 7.38 9.60
CA TRP A 149 2.65 6.02 9.13
C TRP A 149 2.20 5.74 7.69
N TYR A 150 1.42 6.65 7.10
CA TYR A 150 0.96 6.50 5.71
C TYR A 150 2.13 6.61 4.73
N ALA A 151 3.04 7.57 4.93
CA ALA A 151 4.23 7.69 4.09
C ALA A 151 5.09 6.41 4.15
N GLU A 152 5.32 5.88 5.35
CA GLU A 152 6.05 4.61 5.53
C GLU A 152 5.37 3.43 4.82
N GLN A 153 4.05 3.45 4.67
CA GLN A 153 3.31 2.44 3.93
C GLN A 153 3.64 2.50 2.44
N LEU A 154 3.66 3.70 1.84
CA LEU A 154 4.05 3.87 0.43
C LEU A 154 5.51 3.46 0.21
N ASP A 155 6.42 3.88 1.09
CA ASP A 155 7.84 3.52 1.03
C ASP A 155 8.04 2.02 1.11
N PHE A 156 7.27 1.33 1.95
CA PHE A 156 7.32 -0.13 2.08
C PHE A 156 6.93 -0.83 0.78
N TYR A 157 5.86 -0.40 0.13
CA TYR A 157 5.44 -0.98 -1.16
C TYR A 157 6.39 -0.59 -2.29
N ALA A 158 6.90 0.63 -2.30
CA ALA A 158 7.91 1.06 -3.27
C ALA A 158 9.16 0.18 -3.17
N TYR A 159 9.64 -0.09 -1.96
CA TYR A 159 10.76 -1.00 -1.72
C TYR A 159 10.47 -2.41 -2.28
N LEU A 160 9.28 -2.99 -2.01
CA LEU A 160 8.94 -4.32 -2.52
C LEU A 160 8.93 -4.35 -4.05
N LEU A 161 8.34 -3.36 -4.70
CA LEU A 161 8.30 -3.27 -6.15
C LEU A 161 9.70 -3.12 -6.77
N GLN A 162 10.59 -2.35 -6.13
CA GLN A 162 11.99 -2.24 -6.55
C GLN A 162 12.74 -3.56 -6.42
N GLU A 163 12.58 -4.28 -5.32
CA GLU A 163 13.18 -5.61 -5.13
C GLU A 163 12.62 -6.66 -6.11
N MET A 164 11.40 -6.46 -6.61
CA MET A 164 10.79 -7.26 -7.67
C MET A 164 11.26 -6.85 -9.08
N GLY A 165 12.11 -5.83 -9.21
CA GLY A 165 12.74 -5.42 -10.46
C GLY A 165 12.00 -4.34 -11.23
N LEU A 166 11.00 -3.67 -10.64
CA LEU A 166 10.29 -2.57 -11.26
C LEU A 166 10.99 -1.23 -11.00
N ASP A 167 10.99 -0.34 -11.99
CA ASP A 167 11.44 1.04 -11.80
C ASP A 167 10.32 1.86 -11.15
N VAL A 168 10.55 2.29 -9.91
CA VAL A 168 9.55 2.93 -9.06
C VAL A 168 9.81 4.43 -8.96
N ALA A 169 8.79 5.23 -9.24
CA ALA A 169 8.86 6.68 -9.09
C ALA A 169 9.11 7.08 -7.63
N GLN A 170 9.81 8.20 -7.44
CA GLN A 170 10.05 8.75 -6.09
C GLN A 170 8.82 9.36 -5.43
N THR A 171 7.72 9.48 -6.16
CA THR A 171 6.45 10.02 -5.67
C THR A 171 5.40 8.94 -5.70
N GLY A 172 4.72 8.71 -4.58
CA GLY A 172 3.50 7.91 -4.50
C GLY A 172 2.29 8.79 -4.20
N TYR A 173 1.09 8.27 -4.35
CA TYR A 173 -0.14 9.02 -4.14
C TYR A 173 -1.06 8.35 -3.12
N PHE A 174 -1.73 9.19 -2.33
CA PHE A 174 -2.93 8.80 -1.59
C PHE A 174 -4.15 9.28 -2.38
N TYR A 175 -5.01 8.35 -2.76
CA TYR A 175 -6.32 8.70 -3.28
C TYR A 175 -7.33 8.71 -2.14
N VAL A 176 -7.69 9.91 -1.70
CA VAL A 176 -8.52 10.10 -0.50
C VAL A 176 -9.96 10.37 -0.89
N VAL A 177 -10.87 9.49 -0.46
CA VAL A 177 -12.31 9.69 -0.57
C VAL A 177 -12.84 10.19 0.77
N ASN A 178 -13.59 11.30 0.74
CA ASN A 178 -14.31 11.80 1.89
C ASN A 178 -15.78 11.40 1.76
N GLU A 179 -16.21 10.54 2.65
CA GLU A 179 -17.59 10.05 2.71
C GLU A 179 -18.38 10.97 3.66
N ASP A 180 -19.21 11.86 3.11
CA ASP A 180 -20.11 12.74 3.85
C ASP A 180 -21.45 12.06 4.17
#